data_ad80ba9e1860ae82f0d03f966c3d3d23
#
_entry.id   ad80ba9e1860ae82f0d03f966c3d3d23
#
_cell.length_a   1.000
_cell.length_b   1.000
_cell.length_c   1.000
_cell.angle_alpha   90.00
_cell.angle_beta   90.00
_cell.angle_gamma   90.00
#
_symmetry.space_group_name_H-M   'P 1'
#
loop_
_entity.id
_entity.type
_entity.pdbx_description
1 polymer ?
#
loop_
_entity_poly.entity_id
_entity_poly.type
_entity_poly.pdbx_seq_one_letter_code
_entity_poly.pdbx_strand_id
1 'polypeptide(L)'
;MGLGKTLQTLTLINMVACGDASKKFFVVCPASVIPVWISEAGKFFPNLKCGVLSASSDFADAQLWISSYTQLRRNRAAVEKIDFEIGVLDEAQFIKNPDAKTTAACMALKAKRKIALTGTPVENRLLDMWTTFRWLMPGLMGQRAVFENAVQSDDAFVRQMRRQIAPFVLRRFKSEVATELPEKIYVDLVCPMSEQQKSEYHKLLGEARSTLGGAVAEDAKARFTVLSLLTRLRQAACDAALLPWVGKDGAAEAGGKISVLSDKVEELFVGGKKILIFSQFTRFLDLIAENISSRLPDAPVYTLTGATRDRSKPVEAFQNGSGGAIMLVSLRAGGTGITLTSADYVFLADPWWNPAVEEQAVDRVHRIGRKGDVFVYRMIAQNTVEDRVRKLQLQKKKLFNDLLGGLKDVSTHVRFVETVADILS
;
A
#
# COMPACT_ATOMS: atom_id res chain seq x y z
N MET A 1 -6.15 -6.37 7.08
CA MET A 1 -5.33 -7.29 6.23
C MET A 1 -4.79 -8.43 7.09
N GLY A 2 -4.15 -9.47 6.54
CA GLY A 2 -3.58 -10.58 7.35
C GLY A 2 -4.58 -11.58 7.93
N LEU A 3 -5.82 -11.61 7.43
CA LEU A 3 -6.86 -12.56 7.81
C LEU A 3 -6.94 -13.80 6.89
N GLY A 4 -5.84 -14.15 6.21
CA GLY A 4 -5.76 -15.38 5.40
C GLY A 4 -6.58 -15.36 4.10
N LYS A 5 -6.74 -14.21 3.43
CA LYS A 5 -7.47 -14.12 2.15
C LYS A 5 -6.99 -15.15 1.11
N THR A 6 -5.69 -15.33 0.97
CA THR A 6 -5.07 -16.30 0.07
C THR A 6 -5.54 -17.72 0.39
N LEU A 7 -5.43 -18.13 1.65
CA LEU A 7 -5.83 -19.47 2.10
C LEU A 7 -7.34 -19.71 1.92
N GLN A 8 -8.17 -18.73 2.30
CA GLN A 8 -9.63 -18.82 2.10
C GLN A 8 -9.99 -18.99 0.63
N THR A 9 -9.31 -18.26 -0.26
CA THR A 9 -9.53 -18.34 -1.69
C THR A 9 -9.05 -19.69 -2.26
N LEU A 10 -7.88 -20.16 -1.83
CA LEU A 10 -7.38 -21.48 -2.19
C LEU A 10 -8.30 -22.61 -1.72
N THR A 11 -8.85 -22.48 -0.51
CA THR A 11 -9.86 -23.45 0.02
C THR A 11 -11.08 -23.49 -0.89
N LEU A 12 -11.63 -22.33 -1.28
CA LEU A 12 -12.76 -22.28 -2.20
C LEU A 12 -12.43 -22.86 -3.57
N ILE A 13 -11.27 -22.55 -4.14
CA ILE A 13 -10.79 -23.12 -5.40
C ILE A 13 -10.72 -24.64 -5.29
N ASN A 14 -10.10 -25.16 -4.23
CA ASN A 14 -9.96 -26.60 -4.01
C ASN A 14 -11.32 -27.29 -3.85
N MET A 15 -12.26 -26.68 -3.11
CA MET A 15 -13.63 -27.20 -2.98
C MET A 15 -14.35 -27.27 -4.33
N VAL A 16 -14.19 -26.26 -5.18
CA VAL A 16 -14.80 -26.23 -6.51
C VAL A 16 -14.09 -27.17 -7.49
N ALA A 17 -12.78 -27.35 -7.35
CA ALA A 17 -12.00 -28.31 -8.12
C ALA A 17 -12.53 -29.75 -7.92
N CYS A 18 -12.78 -30.15 -6.66
CA CYS A 18 -13.45 -31.39 -6.24
C CYS A 18 -13.10 -32.63 -7.09
N GLY A 19 -11.80 -32.85 -7.35
CA GLY A 19 -11.32 -34.00 -8.15
C GLY A 19 -11.52 -33.89 -9.68
N ASP A 20 -12.15 -32.82 -10.17
CA ASP A 20 -12.31 -32.56 -11.59
C ASP A 20 -11.11 -31.83 -12.18
N ALA A 21 -10.22 -32.60 -12.80
CA ALA A 21 -8.98 -32.06 -13.40
C ALA A 21 -9.25 -31.14 -14.62
N SER A 22 -10.45 -31.16 -15.19
CA SER A 22 -10.81 -30.32 -16.35
C SER A 22 -11.04 -28.86 -15.95
N LYS A 23 -11.40 -28.59 -14.70
CA LYS A 23 -11.68 -27.24 -14.21
C LYS A 23 -10.40 -26.44 -14.10
N LYS A 24 -10.43 -25.22 -14.60
CA LYS A 24 -9.31 -24.28 -14.61
C LYS A 24 -9.62 -23.04 -13.80
N PHE A 25 -8.61 -22.57 -13.09
CA PHE A 25 -8.66 -21.42 -12.18
C PHE A 25 -7.58 -20.44 -12.52
N PHE A 26 -7.85 -19.16 -12.35
CA PHE A 26 -6.87 -18.12 -12.66
C PHE A 26 -6.79 -17.06 -11.56
N VAL A 27 -5.58 -16.80 -11.06
CA VAL A 27 -5.30 -15.79 -10.07
C VAL A 27 -4.38 -14.73 -10.65
N VAL A 28 -4.79 -13.47 -10.57
CA VAL A 28 -3.96 -12.32 -10.89
C VAL A 28 -3.58 -11.63 -9.59
N CYS A 29 -2.29 -11.47 -9.33
CA CYS A 29 -1.77 -10.85 -8.11
C CYS A 29 -0.57 -9.97 -8.41
N PRO A 30 -0.09 -9.13 -7.47
CA PRO A 30 1.20 -8.48 -7.61
C PRO A 30 2.33 -9.50 -7.80
N ALA A 31 3.33 -9.19 -8.65
CA ALA A 31 4.41 -10.13 -8.97
C ALA A 31 5.14 -10.69 -7.74
N SER A 32 5.32 -9.87 -6.71
CA SER A 32 5.94 -10.26 -5.43
C SER A 32 5.09 -11.21 -4.57
N VAL A 33 3.81 -11.39 -4.90
CA VAL A 33 2.89 -12.26 -4.16
C VAL A 33 2.74 -13.63 -4.83
N ILE A 34 3.18 -13.79 -6.08
CA ILE A 34 3.17 -15.07 -6.80
C ILE A 34 3.81 -16.20 -5.98
N PRO A 35 5.03 -16.05 -5.41
CA PRO A 35 5.64 -17.10 -4.60
C PRO A 35 4.82 -17.48 -3.37
N VAL A 36 4.11 -16.53 -2.77
CA VAL A 36 3.23 -16.77 -1.61
C VAL A 36 2.05 -17.65 -2.00
N TRP A 37 1.39 -17.36 -3.14
CA TRP A 37 0.29 -18.19 -3.66
C TRP A 37 0.74 -19.63 -3.92
N ILE A 38 1.92 -19.80 -4.56
CA ILE A 38 2.49 -21.12 -4.84
C ILE A 38 2.82 -21.88 -3.55
N SER A 39 3.49 -21.21 -2.60
CA SER A 39 3.88 -21.81 -1.33
C SER A 39 2.68 -22.23 -0.50
N GLU A 40 1.65 -21.40 -0.39
CA GLU A 40 0.43 -21.72 0.35
C GLU A 40 -0.36 -22.84 -0.36
N ALA A 41 -0.45 -22.82 -1.69
CA ALA A 41 -1.09 -23.89 -2.45
C ALA A 41 -0.37 -25.23 -2.23
N GLY A 42 0.96 -25.27 -2.34
CA GLY A 42 1.74 -26.47 -2.12
C GLY A 42 1.66 -27.00 -0.68
N LYS A 43 1.58 -26.10 0.30
CA LYS A 43 1.48 -26.47 1.72
C LYS A 43 0.11 -27.04 2.09
N PHE A 44 -0.97 -26.44 1.64
CA PHE A 44 -2.32 -26.78 2.10
C PHE A 44 -3.11 -27.62 1.09
N PHE A 45 -2.77 -27.56 -0.20
CA PHE A 45 -3.49 -28.24 -1.29
C PHE A 45 -2.50 -28.85 -2.28
N PRO A 46 -1.67 -29.85 -1.86
CA PRO A 46 -0.61 -30.43 -2.69
C PRO A 46 -1.09 -31.07 -3.98
N ASN A 47 -2.36 -31.49 -4.03
CA ASN A 47 -2.98 -32.07 -5.22
C ASN A 47 -3.45 -31.02 -6.25
N LEU A 48 -3.49 -29.74 -5.89
CA LEU A 48 -3.86 -28.66 -6.79
C LEU A 48 -2.64 -28.24 -7.63
N LYS A 49 -2.59 -28.71 -8.87
CA LYS A 49 -1.47 -28.45 -9.77
C LYS A 49 -1.41 -26.97 -10.16
N CYS A 50 -0.37 -26.28 -9.74
CA CYS A 50 -0.20 -24.83 -9.96
C CYS A 50 0.80 -24.55 -11.10
N GLY A 51 0.50 -23.56 -11.93
CA GLY A 51 1.36 -23.02 -12.96
C GLY A 51 1.50 -21.51 -12.88
N VAL A 52 2.65 -20.99 -13.28
CA VAL A 52 2.87 -19.53 -13.42
C VAL A 52 2.78 -19.17 -14.89
N LEU A 53 1.96 -18.18 -15.23
CA LEU A 53 1.77 -17.74 -16.60
C LEU A 53 3.07 -17.21 -17.20
N SER A 54 3.46 -17.75 -18.34
CA SER A 54 4.57 -17.31 -19.19
C SER A 54 4.12 -17.22 -20.65
N ALA A 55 4.99 -16.75 -21.52
CA ALA A 55 4.70 -16.71 -22.96
C ALA A 55 4.54 -18.12 -23.59
N SER A 56 5.18 -19.13 -22.98
CA SER A 56 5.17 -20.53 -23.42
C SER A 56 4.22 -21.42 -22.61
N SER A 57 3.30 -20.84 -21.82
CA SER A 57 2.40 -21.64 -20.97
C SER A 57 1.39 -22.42 -21.80
N ASP A 58 1.35 -23.73 -21.56
CA ASP A 58 0.23 -24.56 -21.97
C ASP A 58 -0.77 -24.70 -20.83
N PHE A 59 -2.01 -24.26 -21.06
CA PHE A 59 -3.06 -24.31 -20.03
C PHE A 59 -3.51 -25.74 -19.68
N ALA A 60 -3.03 -26.76 -20.39
CA ALA A 60 -3.22 -28.16 -20.03
C ALA A 60 -2.39 -28.58 -18.81
N ASP A 61 -1.22 -27.95 -18.59
CA ASP A 61 -0.23 -28.38 -17.61
C ASP A 61 -0.62 -28.14 -16.15
N ALA A 62 -1.55 -27.25 -15.87
CA ALA A 62 -1.97 -26.92 -14.52
C ALA A 62 -3.47 -26.63 -14.42
N GLN A 63 -4.01 -26.77 -13.20
CA GLN A 63 -5.40 -26.39 -12.88
C GLN A 63 -5.48 -24.94 -12.39
N LEU A 64 -4.59 -24.52 -11.50
CA LEU A 64 -4.51 -23.16 -10.96
C LEU A 64 -3.37 -22.40 -11.65
N TRP A 65 -3.74 -21.41 -12.43
CA TRP A 65 -2.78 -20.50 -13.07
C TRP A 65 -2.64 -19.21 -12.27
N ILE A 66 -1.41 -18.84 -12.00
CA ILE A 66 -1.07 -17.62 -11.23
C ILE A 66 -0.30 -16.67 -12.15
N SER A 67 -0.67 -15.41 -12.14
CA SER A 67 -0.09 -14.40 -13.01
C SER A 67 0.10 -13.07 -12.30
N SER A 68 1.10 -12.31 -12.70
CA SER A 68 1.12 -10.88 -12.36
C SER A 68 0.24 -10.09 -13.33
N TYR A 69 -0.21 -8.92 -12.90
CA TYR A 69 -0.96 -7.98 -13.74
C TYR A 69 -0.20 -7.63 -15.04
N THR A 70 1.13 -7.54 -14.96
CA THR A 70 1.98 -7.28 -16.14
C THR A 70 2.04 -8.48 -17.08
N GLN A 71 2.18 -9.70 -16.55
CA GLN A 71 2.19 -10.93 -17.35
C GLN A 71 0.84 -11.18 -18.02
N LEU A 72 -0.27 -10.98 -17.28
CA LEU A 72 -1.61 -11.06 -17.86
C LEU A 72 -1.74 -10.11 -19.06
N ARG A 73 -1.31 -8.86 -18.90
CA ARG A 73 -1.36 -7.87 -20.00
C ARG A 73 -0.55 -8.32 -21.23
N ARG A 74 0.64 -8.90 -21.02
CA ARG A 74 1.50 -9.38 -22.12
C ARG A 74 0.93 -10.62 -22.82
N ASN A 75 0.28 -11.50 -22.08
CA ASN A 75 -0.24 -12.79 -22.58
C ASN A 75 -1.76 -12.78 -22.74
N ARG A 76 -2.38 -11.60 -22.85
CA ARG A 76 -3.83 -11.42 -22.91
C ARG A 76 -4.50 -12.33 -23.95
N ALA A 77 -3.96 -12.37 -25.18
CA ALA A 77 -4.54 -13.12 -26.29
C ALA A 77 -4.61 -14.64 -26.04
N ALA A 78 -3.69 -15.20 -25.26
CA ALA A 78 -3.71 -16.62 -24.88
C ALA A 78 -4.75 -16.87 -23.78
N VAL A 79 -4.79 -16.00 -22.74
CA VAL A 79 -5.71 -16.12 -21.60
C VAL A 79 -7.17 -15.93 -22.02
N GLU A 80 -7.44 -15.02 -22.96
CA GLU A 80 -8.79 -14.69 -23.45
C GLU A 80 -9.49 -15.88 -24.16
N LYS A 81 -8.72 -16.88 -24.61
CA LYS A 81 -9.23 -18.10 -25.25
C LYS A 81 -9.69 -19.17 -24.27
N ILE A 82 -9.37 -19.03 -22.99
CA ILE A 82 -9.64 -20.03 -21.95
C ILE A 82 -10.82 -19.57 -21.10
N ASP A 83 -11.74 -20.50 -20.86
CA ASP A 83 -12.85 -20.31 -19.93
C ASP A 83 -12.46 -20.87 -18.56
N PHE A 84 -12.36 -20.00 -17.56
CA PHE A 84 -12.02 -20.38 -16.20
C PHE A 84 -13.27 -20.59 -15.34
N GLU A 85 -13.20 -21.52 -14.41
CA GLU A 85 -14.28 -21.75 -13.45
C GLU A 85 -14.33 -20.61 -12.41
N ILE A 86 -13.15 -20.19 -11.91
CA ILE A 86 -12.99 -19.03 -11.02
C ILE A 86 -11.83 -18.16 -11.52
N GLY A 87 -12.09 -16.85 -11.62
CA GLY A 87 -11.09 -15.81 -11.80
C GLY A 87 -10.94 -14.97 -10.53
N VAL A 88 -9.71 -14.75 -10.09
CA VAL A 88 -9.39 -14.01 -8.86
C VAL A 88 -8.49 -12.84 -9.19
N LEU A 89 -8.81 -11.65 -8.66
CA LEU A 89 -7.91 -10.50 -8.63
C LEU A 89 -7.48 -10.26 -7.17
N ASP A 90 -6.22 -10.51 -6.87
CA ASP A 90 -5.64 -10.16 -5.57
C ASP A 90 -5.05 -8.74 -5.64
N GLU A 91 -5.25 -7.97 -4.57
CA GLU A 91 -5.01 -6.52 -4.53
C GLU A 91 -5.74 -5.81 -5.70
N ALA A 92 -7.06 -6.02 -5.78
CA ALA A 92 -7.90 -5.57 -6.89
C ALA A 92 -7.84 -4.06 -7.17
N GLN A 93 -7.32 -3.23 -6.25
CA GLN A 93 -7.06 -1.81 -6.51
C GLN A 93 -6.07 -1.56 -7.67
N PHE A 94 -5.36 -2.58 -8.16
CA PHE A 94 -4.55 -2.46 -9.37
C PHE A 94 -5.37 -2.16 -10.64
N ILE A 95 -6.68 -2.45 -10.63
CA ILE A 95 -7.60 -2.13 -11.74
C ILE A 95 -8.45 -0.87 -11.50
N LYS A 96 -8.14 -0.04 -10.50
CA LYS A 96 -8.93 1.15 -10.15
C LYS A 96 -9.12 2.14 -11.30
N ASN A 97 -8.14 2.27 -12.19
CA ASN A 97 -8.27 3.12 -13.37
C ASN A 97 -8.94 2.34 -14.51
N PRO A 98 -10.18 2.69 -14.91
CA PRO A 98 -10.93 2.00 -15.95
C PRO A 98 -10.26 2.04 -17.32
N ASP A 99 -9.44 3.06 -17.59
CA ASP A 99 -8.82 3.32 -18.89
C ASP A 99 -7.41 2.70 -19.01
N ALA A 100 -6.91 2.08 -17.93
CA ALA A 100 -5.59 1.47 -17.93
C ALA A 100 -5.54 0.18 -18.76
N LYS A 101 -4.43 -0.02 -19.50
CA LYS A 101 -4.19 -1.26 -20.26
C LYS A 101 -4.24 -2.52 -19.39
N THR A 102 -3.86 -2.40 -18.12
CA THR A 102 -3.96 -3.48 -17.12
C THR A 102 -5.42 -3.84 -16.84
N THR A 103 -6.26 -2.84 -16.63
CA THR A 103 -7.70 -3.03 -16.42
C THR A 103 -8.35 -3.69 -17.64
N ALA A 104 -8.03 -3.23 -18.84
CA ALA A 104 -8.53 -3.85 -20.08
C ALA A 104 -8.12 -5.32 -20.21
N ALA A 105 -6.92 -5.69 -19.77
CA ALA A 105 -6.49 -7.10 -19.76
C ALA A 105 -7.28 -7.94 -18.74
N CYS A 106 -7.56 -7.39 -17.56
CA CYS A 106 -8.37 -8.08 -16.55
C CYS A 106 -9.83 -8.23 -17.00
N MET A 107 -10.39 -7.22 -17.70
CA MET A 107 -11.76 -7.30 -18.25
C MET A 107 -11.92 -8.42 -19.29
N ALA A 108 -10.84 -8.78 -19.99
CA ALA A 108 -10.82 -9.85 -20.99
C ALA A 108 -10.76 -11.26 -20.36
N LEU A 109 -10.47 -11.38 -19.07
CA LEU A 109 -10.45 -12.66 -18.36
C LEU A 109 -11.86 -13.24 -18.27
N LYS A 110 -12.09 -14.36 -18.95
CA LYS A 110 -13.36 -15.08 -18.93
C LYS A 110 -13.38 -16.03 -17.73
N ALA A 111 -14.32 -15.85 -16.83
CA ALA A 111 -14.53 -16.74 -15.71
C ALA A 111 -16.01 -16.80 -15.33
N LYS A 112 -16.49 -17.99 -14.98
CA LYS A 112 -17.88 -18.19 -14.54
C LYS A 112 -18.16 -17.49 -13.22
N ARG A 113 -17.18 -17.50 -12.30
CA ARG A 113 -17.22 -16.81 -11.01
C ARG A 113 -16.01 -15.92 -10.89
N LYS A 114 -16.19 -14.75 -10.31
CA LYS A 114 -15.14 -13.75 -10.15
C LYS A 114 -15.03 -13.32 -8.70
N ILE A 115 -13.81 -13.21 -8.21
CA ILE A 115 -13.49 -12.82 -6.81
C ILE A 115 -12.46 -11.71 -6.84
N ALA A 116 -12.74 -10.61 -6.15
CA ALA A 116 -11.79 -9.53 -5.95
C ALA A 116 -11.37 -9.48 -4.48
N LEU A 117 -10.07 -9.62 -4.24
CA LEU A 117 -9.47 -9.52 -2.91
C LEU A 117 -8.79 -8.16 -2.81
N THR A 118 -9.09 -7.42 -1.76
CA THR A 118 -8.44 -6.13 -1.49
C THR A 118 -8.43 -5.84 0.00
N GLY A 119 -7.40 -5.15 0.46
CA GLY A 119 -7.39 -4.56 1.80
C GLY A 119 -7.99 -3.16 1.81
N THR A 120 -8.10 -2.52 0.65
CA THR A 120 -8.52 -1.14 0.46
C THR A 120 -9.48 -1.01 -0.72
N PRO A 121 -10.77 -1.39 -0.55
CA PRO A 121 -11.73 -1.42 -1.66
C PRO A 121 -11.98 -0.04 -2.29
N VAL A 122 -11.77 1.04 -1.54
CA VAL A 122 -11.82 2.44 -2.03
C VAL A 122 -10.57 3.14 -1.53
N GLU A 123 -9.66 3.49 -2.42
CA GLU A 123 -8.46 4.25 -2.04
C GLU A 123 -8.71 5.77 -2.07
N ASN A 124 -9.24 6.29 -3.18
CA ASN A 124 -9.36 7.72 -3.39
C ASN A 124 -10.73 8.16 -3.94
N ARG A 125 -11.42 7.30 -4.69
CA ARG A 125 -12.67 7.66 -5.38
C ARG A 125 -13.64 6.48 -5.37
N LEU A 126 -14.94 6.76 -5.35
CA LEU A 126 -15.97 5.74 -5.56
C LEU A 126 -15.89 5.07 -6.94
N LEU A 127 -15.28 5.74 -7.91
CA LEU A 127 -14.97 5.17 -9.23
C LEU A 127 -14.04 3.95 -9.15
N ASP A 128 -13.17 3.87 -8.14
CA ASP A 128 -12.32 2.70 -7.92
C ASP A 128 -13.19 1.45 -7.68
N MET A 129 -14.28 1.62 -6.93
CA MET A 129 -15.28 0.58 -6.68
C MET A 129 -16.07 0.24 -7.95
N TRP A 130 -16.49 1.25 -8.72
CA TRP A 130 -17.20 1.05 -9.98
C TRP A 130 -16.40 0.14 -10.93
N THR A 131 -15.10 0.40 -11.09
CA THR A 131 -14.24 -0.41 -11.96
C THR A 131 -14.13 -1.86 -11.47
N THR A 132 -14.00 -2.05 -10.16
CA THR A 132 -13.94 -3.40 -9.57
C THR A 132 -15.26 -4.15 -9.79
N PHE A 133 -16.41 -3.52 -9.55
CA PHE A 133 -17.72 -4.14 -9.77
C PHE A 133 -18.04 -4.34 -11.25
N ARG A 134 -17.55 -3.47 -12.15
CA ARG A 134 -17.63 -3.71 -13.59
C ARG A 134 -16.94 -5.01 -14.00
N TRP A 135 -15.82 -5.33 -13.35
CA TRP A 135 -15.15 -6.60 -13.57
C TRP A 135 -15.91 -7.79 -12.95
N LEU A 136 -16.36 -7.66 -11.70
CA LEU A 136 -17.07 -8.71 -10.97
C LEU A 136 -18.43 -9.03 -11.60
N MET A 137 -19.25 -8.00 -11.81
CA MET A 137 -20.66 -8.06 -12.20
C MET A 137 -20.95 -6.97 -13.22
N PRO A 138 -20.63 -7.20 -14.51
CA PRO A 138 -20.89 -6.21 -15.57
C PRO A 138 -22.34 -5.73 -15.57
N GLY A 139 -22.55 -4.42 -15.61
CA GLY A 139 -23.87 -3.78 -15.61
C GLY A 139 -24.46 -3.42 -14.25
N LEU A 140 -24.00 -4.03 -13.13
CA LEU A 140 -24.55 -3.76 -11.79
C LEU A 140 -24.49 -2.28 -11.41
N MET A 141 -23.40 -1.58 -11.75
CA MET A 141 -23.14 -0.18 -11.38
C MET A 141 -23.55 0.80 -12.49
N GLY A 142 -24.20 0.35 -13.55
CA GLY A 142 -24.61 1.16 -14.68
C GLY A 142 -23.47 1.74 -15.52
N GLN A 143 -23.79 2.72 -16.36
CA GLN A 143 -22.81 3.38 -17.23
C GLN A 143 -21.94 4.34 -16.42
N ARG A 144 -20.64 4.44 -16.81
CA ARG A 144 -19.64 5.24 -16.12
C ARG A 144 -20.04 6.71 -15.95
N ALA A 145 -20.47 7.36 -17.02
CA ALA A 145 -20.82 8.78 -16.99
C ALA A 145 -22.00 9.07 -16.05
N VAL A 146 -23.01 8.19 -16.05
CA VAL A 146 -24.17 8.30 -15.15
C VAL A 146 -23.70 8.11 -13.69
N PHE A 147 -22.86 7.11 -13.45
CA PHE A 147 -22.31 6.85 -12.11
C PHE A 147 -21.47 8.02 -11.58
N GLU A 148 -20.55 8.54 -12.40
CA GLU A 148 -19.68 9.67 -12.01
C GLU A 148 -20.50 10.92 -11.65
N ASN A 149 -21.52 11.24 -12.45
CA ASN A 149 -22.41 12.37 -12.19
C ASN A 149 -23.28 12.17 -10.94
N ALA A 150 -23.90 11.00 -10.80
CA ALA A 150 -24.80 10.70 -9.69
C ALA A 150 -24.05 10.65 -8.33
N VAL A 151 -22.85 10.10 -8.31
CA VAL A 151 -22.01 10.07 -7.09
C VAL A 151 -21.62 11.48 -6.62
N GLN A 152 -21.54 12.45 -7.56
CA GLN A 152 -21.16 13.83 -7.24
C GLN A 152 -22.32 14.67 -6.72
N SER A 153 -23.54 14.34 -7.11
CA SER A 153 -24.71 15.22 -6.94
C SER A 153 -25.82 14.61 -6.08
N ASP A 154 -25.78 13.30 -5.77
CA ASP A 154 -26.90 12.59 -5.15
C ASP A 154 -26.48 11.60 -4.06
N ASP A 155 -26.63 12.03 -2.81
CA ASP A 155 -26.38 11.17 -1.63
C ASP A 155 -27.38 9.99 -1.54
N ALA A 156 -28.58 10.14 -2.08
CA ALA A 156 -29.57 9.05 -2.11
C ALA A 156 -29.09 7.94 -3.05
N PHE A 157 -28.50 8.29 -4.19
CA PHE A 157 -27.86 7.35 -5.10
C PHE A 157 -26.75 6.58 -4.43
N VAL A 158 -25.88 7.25 -3.69
CA VAL A 158 -24.77 6.59 -2.95
C VAL A 158 -25.31 5.61 -1.91
N ARG A 159 -26.37 5.96 -1.18
CA ARG A 159 -27.03 5.06 -0.22
C ARG A 159 -27.68 3.86 -0.91
N GLN A 160 -28.35 4.06 -2.03
CA GLN A 160 -28.96 2.98 -2.82
C GLN A 160 -27.89 2.02 -3.35
N MET A 161 -26.83 2.55 -3.95
CA MET A 161 -25.69 1.78 -4.44
C MET A 161 -25.07 0.89 -3.35
N ARG A 162 -24.89 1.44 -2.13
CA ARG A 162 -24.37 0.64 -1.00
C ARG A 162 -25.27 -0.54 -0.66
N ARG A 163 -26.56 -0.34 -0.61
CA ARG A 163 -27.52 -1.45 -0.36
C ARG A 163 -27.44 -2.51 -1.46
N GLN A 164 -27.28 -2.07 -2.71
CA GLN A 164 -27.19 -2.95 -3.86
C GLN A 164 -25.93 -3.82 -3.85
N ILE A 165 -24.77 -3.26 -3.42
CA ILE A 165 -23.49 -4.01 -3.40
C ILE A 165 -23.26 -4.79 -2.10
N ALA A 166 -23.92 -4.43 -1.01
CA ALA A 166 -23.69 -5.02 0.31
C ALA A 166 -23.72 -6.57 0.34
N PRO A 167 -24.62 -7.26 -0.38
CA PRO A 167 -24.63 -8.72 -0.41
C PRO A 167 -23.38 -9.36 -1.06
N PHE A 168 -22.64 -8.60 -1.85
CA PHE A 168 -21.47 -9.07 -2.60
C PHE A 168 -20.14 -8.67 -1.96
N VAL A 169 -20.16 -7.96 -0.82
CA VAL A 169 -18.97 -7.47 -0.12
C VAL A 169 -18.85 -8.15 1.24
N LEU A 170 -17.82 -8.95 1.42
CA LEU A 170 -17.46 -9.49 2.72
C LEU A 170 -16.28 -8.74 3.30
N ARG A 171 -16.49 -8.03 4.41
CA ARG A 171 -15.44 -7.35 5.16
C ARG A 171 -15.41 -7.82 6.61
N ARG A 172 -14.22 -8.10 7.12
CA ARG A 172 -13.95 -8.42 8.52
C ARG A 172 -12.86 -7.50 9.05
N PHE A 173 -13.02 -7.02 10.26
CA PHE A 173 -11.94 -6.34 10.97
C PHE A 173 -11.16 -7.36 11.81
N LYS A 174 -9.84 -7.13 11.96
CA LYS A 174 -9.00 -7.99 12.80
C LYS A 174 -9.47 -8.01 14.23
N SER A 175 -9.90 -6.85 14.76
CA SER A 175 -10.46 -6.70 16.11
C SER A 175 -11.72 -7.52 16.36
N GLU A 176 -12.44 -7.92 15.31
CA GLU A 176 -13.66 -8.73 15.43
C GLU A 176 -13.39 -10.23 15.38
N VAL A 177 -12.30 -10.66 14.72
CA VAL A 177 -12.08 -12.07 14.34
C VAL A 177 -10.87 -12.67 15.01
N ALA A 178 -9.87 -11.86 15.35
CA ALA A 178 -8.60 -12.28 15.94
C ALA A 178 -8.36 -11.49 17.24
N THR A 179 -9.20 -11.76 18.22
CA THR A 179 -9.18 -11.10 19.54
C THR A 179 -7.93 -11.46 20.37
N GLU A 180 -7.25 -12.54 20.00
CA GLU A 180 -5.99 -12.98 20.59
C GLU A 180 -4.76 -12.21 20.07
N LEU A 181 -4.92 -11.38 19.04
CA LEU A 181 -3.79 -10.59 18.53
C LEU A 181 -3.42 -9.49 19.53
N PRO A 182 -2.11 -9.30 19.80
CA PRO A 182 -1.62 -8.22 20.63
C PRO A 182 -2.01 -6.83 20.09
N GLU A 183 -1.85 -5.81 20.90
CA GLU A 183 -2.22 -4.45 20.50
C GLU A 183 -1.21 -3.81 19.52
N LYS A 184 -1.72 -2.88 18.72
CA LYS A 184 -0.91 -1.92 17.96
C LYS A 184 -0.91 -0.60 18.71
N ILE A 185 0.22 -0.24 19.28
CA ILE A 185 0.40 0.99 20.03
C ILE A 185 1.00 2.04 19.09
N TYR A 186 0.24 3.08 18.76
CA TYR A 186 0.69 4.15 17.89
C TYR A 186 1.17 5.35 18.70
N VAL A 187 2.38 5.80 18.39
CA VAL A 187 3.03 6.97 19.00
C VAL A 187 3.44 7.94 17.91
N ASP A 188 2.96 9.16 17.97
CA ASP A 188 3.39 10.22 17.06
C ASP A 188 4.65 10.89 17.64
N LEU A 189 5.80 10.77 16.95
CA LEU A 189 7.06 11.39 17.30
C LEU A 189 7.22 12.70 16.54
N VAL A 190 7.19 13.78 17.26
CA VAL A 190 7.43 15.12 16.72
C VAL A 190 8.92 15.34 16.55
N CYS A 191 9.36 15.63 15.33
CA CYS A 191 10.76 15.84 14.99
C CYS A 191 11.01 17.31 14.65
N PRO A 192 11.94 17.99 15.31
CA PRO A 192 12.34 19.34 14.94
C PRO A 192 13.10 19.32 13.61
N MET A 193 12.97 20.35 12.80
CA MET A 193 13.82 20.54 11.62
C MET A 193 15.12 21.25 12.01
N SER A 194 16.24 20.89 11.35
CA SER A 194 17.48 21.68 11.43
C SER A 194 17.28 23.07 10.81
N GLU A 195 18.15 24.01 11.12
CA GLU A 195 18.05 25.40 10.59
C GLU A 195 18.14 25.39 9.05
N GLN A 196 19.00 24.56 8.47
CA GLN A 196 19.10 24.40 7.04
C GLN A 196 17.80 23.84 6.45
N GLN A 197 17.22 22.82 7.08
CA GLN A 197 15.92 22.27 6.66
C GLN A 197 14.81 23.32 6.67
N LYS A 198 14.73 24.12 7.75
CA LYS A 198 13.76 25.22 7.89
C LYS A 198 13.90 26.24 6.75
N SER A 199 15.14 26.65 6.46
CA SER A 199 15.42 27.61 5.40
C SER A 199 14.95 27.11 4.03
N GLU A 200 15.37 25.90 3.65
CA GLU A 200 14.99 25.31 2.37
C GLU A 200 13.48 25.02 2.30
N TYR A 201 12.89 24.57 3.40
CA TYR A 201 11.45 24.31 3.48
C TYR A 201 10.63 25.60 3.26
N HIS A 202 11.00 26.72 3.90
CA HIS A 202 10.29 28.00 3.75
C HIS A 202 10.41 28.58 2.35
N LYS A 203 11.57 28.46 1.68
CA LYS A 203 11.73 28.85 0.27
C LYS A 203 10.76 28.08 -0.62
N LEU A 204 10.73 26.75 -0.49
CA LEU A 204 9.83 25.89 -1.24
C LEU A 204 8.34 26.17 -0.95
N LEU A 205 8.01 26.48 0.32
CA LEU A 205 6.63 26.80 0.70
C LEU A 205 6.17 28.12 0.08
N GLY A 206 7.05 29.12 0.05
CA GLY A 206 6.79 30.40 -0.62
C GLY A 206 6.55 30.22 -2.11
N GLU A 207 7.39 29.43 -2.78
CA GLU A 207 7.23 29.10 -4.20
C GLU A 207 5.93 28.33 -4.48
N ALA A 208 5.59 27.36 -3.62
CA ALA A 208 4.36 26.60 -3.77
C ALA A 208 3.11 27.46 -3.60
N ARG A 209 3.12 28.39 -2.64
CA ARG A 209 2.02 29.34 -2.39
C ARG A 209 1.84 30.32 -3.57
N SER A 210 2.93 30.88 -4.08
CA SER A 210 2.88 31.79 -5.23
C SER A 210 2.35 31.10 -6.50
N THR A 211 2.75 29.84 -6.70
CA THR A 211 2.25 29.02 -7.84
C THR A 211 0.75 28.74 -7.71
N LEU A 212 0.24 28.49 -6.49
CA LEU A 212 -1.20 28.28 -6.25
C LEU A 212 -2.06 29.51 -6.42
N GLY A 213 -1.54 30.72 -6.07
CA GLY A 213 -2.24 31.99 -6.23
C GLY A 213 -2.49 32.40 -7.68
N GLY A 214 -1.80 31.80 -8.65
CA GLY A 214 -2.01 31.99 -10.09
C GLY A 214 -2.86 30.84 -10.66
N ALA A 215 -4.11 31.08 -11.03
CA ALA A 215 -5.04 30.27 -11.86
C ALA A 215 -4.73 28.75 -12.05
N VAL A 216 -4.46 28.01 -10.98
CA VAL A 216 -4.11 26.57 -11.01
C VAL A 216 -5.30 25.66 -11.34
N ALA A 217 -6.53 26.17 -11.28
CA ALA A 217 -7.75 25.34 -11.38
C ALA A 217 -7.88 24.63 -12.74
N GLU A 218 -7.36 25.21 -13.83
CA GLU A 218 -7.61 24.74 -15.21
C GLU A 218 -6.36 24.22 -15.94
N ASP A 219 -5.13 24.56 -15.53
CA ASP A 219 -3.91 24.18 -16.22
C ASP A 219 -3.28 22.88 -15.66
N ALA A 220 -3.20 21.85 -16.51
CA ALA A 220 -2.58 20.58 -16.16
C ALA A 220 -1.07 20.73 -15.84
N LYS A 221 -0.38 21.69 -16.44
CA LYS A 221 1.05 21.96 -16.20
C LYS A 221 1.25 22.59 -14.82
N ALA A 222 0.39 23.53 -14.42
CA ALA A 222 0.42 24.13 -13.10
C ALA A 222 0.14 23.09 -12.00
N ARG A 223 -0.81 22.17 -12.21
CA ARG A 223 -1.08 21.05 -11.29
C ARG A 223 0.15 20.15 -11.12
N PHE A 224 0.85 19.84 -12.21
CA PHE A 224 2.06 19.01 -12.15
C PHE A 224 3.18 19.71 -11.36
N THR A 225 3.36 21.03 -11.57
CA THR A 225 4.33 21.84 -10.84
C THR A 225 4.04 21.81 -9.33
N VAL A 226 2.79 22.02 -8.92
CA VAL A 226 2.39 21.98 -7.51
C VAL A 226 2.63 20.60 -6.89
N LEU A 227 2.33 19.51 -7.58
CA LEU A 227 2.63 18.15 -7.09
C LEU A 227 4.13 17.90 -6.93
N SER A 228 4.94 18.46 -7.83
CA SER A 228 6.39 18.41 -7.72
C SER A 228 6.88 19.16 -6.48
N LEU A 229 6.38 20.38 -6.25
CA LEU A 229 6.71 21.20 -5.08
C LEU A 229 6.27 20.53 -3.75
N LEU A 230 5.08 19.93 -3.71
CA LEU A 230 4.65 19.14 -2.55
C LEU A 230 5.59 17.96 -2.27
N THR A 231 6.10 17.31 -3.33
CA THR A 231 7.09 16.24 -3.16
C THR A 231 8.40 16.79 -2.58
N ARG A 232 8.86 17.97 -3.05
CA ARG A 232 10.05 18.63 -2.53
C ARG A 232 9.89 19.08 -1.07
N LEU A 233 8.73 19.65 -0.72
CA LEU A 233 8.40 20.00 0.67
C LEU A 233 8.47 18.78 1.60
N ARG A 234 7.96 17.65 1.18
CA ARG A 234 8.03 16.40 1.94
C ARG A 234 9.47 15.87 2.04
N GLN A 235 10.27 16.01 0.98
CA GLN A 235 11.68 15.68 1.01
C GLN A 235 12.43 16.57 2.00
N ALA A 236 12.24 17.89 1.93
CA ALA A 236 12.83 18.84 2.88
C ALA A 236 12.41 18.55 4.33
N ALA A 237 11.15 18.18 4.57
CA ALA A 237 10.66 17.78 5.90
C ALA A 237 11.33 16.50 6.42
N CYS A 238 11.77 15.59 5.55
CA CYS A 238 12.55 14.42 5.94
C CYS A 238 14.02 14.79 6.22
N ASP A 239 14.69 15.37 5.21
CA ASP A 239 16.08 15.80 5.29
C ASP A 239 16.41 16.75 4.12
N ALA A 240 17.20 17.81 4.37
CA ALA A 240 17.62 18.75 3.33
C ALA A 240 18.47 18.08 2.23
N ALA A 241 19.26 17.06 2.56
CA ALA A 241 20.08 16.29 1.65
C ALA A 241 19.27 15.56 0.54
N LEU A 242 17.95 15.42 0.70
CA LEU A 242 17.07 14.85 -0.33
C LEU A 242 16.77 15.82 -1.46
N LEU A 243 16.99 17.11 -1.25
CA LEU A 243 16.79 18.11 -2.29
C LEU A 243 17.94 18.05 -3.32
N PRO A 244 17.65 18.10 -4.63
CA PRO A 244 18.66 17.92 -5.67
C PRO A 244 19.79 18.95 -5.64
N TRP A 245 19.50 20.16 -5.16
CA TRP A 245 20.45 21.27 -5.12
C TRP A 245 21.26 21.34 -3.82
N VAL A 246 20.83 20.65 -2.76
CA VAL A 246 21.61 20.52 -1.52
C VAL A 246 22.50 19.29 -1.60
N GLY A 247 21.91 18.11 -1.88
CA GLY A 247 22.65 16.85 -1.90
C GLY A 247 23.26 16.48 -0.55
N LYS A 248 24.05 15.41 -0.52
CA LYS A 248 24.74 14.97 0.72
C LYS A 248 25.85 15.93 1.14
N ASP A 249 26.64 16.36 0.17
CA ASP A 249 27.82 17.20 0.44
C ASP A 249 27.47 18.64 0.86
N GLY A 250 26.25 19.07 0.54
CA GLY A 250 25.72 20.37 0.94
C GLY A 250 24.94 20.36 2.25
N ALA A 251 24.69 19.19 2.84
CA ALA A 251 24.01 19.09 4.13
C ALA A 251 25.00 19.30 5.27
N ALA A 252 24.79 20.37 6.04
CA ALA A 252 25.68 20.75 7.13
C ALA A 252 25.61 19.77 8.31
N GLU A 253 24.47 19.13 8.51
CA GLU A 253 24.19 18.20 9.59
C GLU A 253 23.05 17.24 9.22
N ALA A 254 22.92 16.12 9.91
CA ALA A 254 21.79 15.23 9.76
C ALA A 254 20.48 15.94 10.10
N GLY A 255 19.45 15.72 9.30
CA GLY A 255 18.13 16.28 9.53
C GLY A 255 17.54 15.82 10.86
N GLY A 256 16.66 16.65 11.43
CA GLY A 256 16.11 16.40 12.76
C GLY A 256 15.41 15.05 12.90
N LYS A 257 14.79 14.52 11.84
CA LYS A 257 14.22 13.17 11.86
C LYS A 257 15.27 12.08 11.98
N ILE A 258 16.42 12.21 11.30
CA ILE A 258 17.51 11.22 11.39
C ILE A 258 18.05 11.20 12.80
N SER A 259 18.28 12.37 13.42
CA SER A 259 18.76 12.47 14.79
C SER A 259 17.82 11.77 15.78
N VAL A 260 16.53 12.15 15.78
CA VAL A 260 15.51 11.54 16.67
C VAL A 260 15.36 10.04 16.43
N LEU A 261 15.40 9.61 15.17
CA LEU A 261 15.30 8.19 14.81
C LEU A 261 16.50 7.41 15.32
N SER A 262 17.71 7.93 15.10
CA SER A 262 18.95 7.22 15.45
C SER A 262 19.10 7.08 16.97
N ASP A 263 18.75 8.11 17.74
CA ASP A 263 18.74 8.02 19.20
C ASP A 263 17.78 6.91 19.68
N LYS A 264 16.59 6.85 19.10
CA LYS A 264 15.60 5.82 19.48
C LYS A 264 15.98 4.43 19.01
N VAL A 265 16.56 4.31 17.82
CA VAL A 265 17.05 3.04 17.27
C VAL A 265 18.20 2.49 18.13
N GLU A 266 19.13 3.34 18.56
CA GLU A 266 20.24 2.95 19.43
C GLU A 266 19.74 2.40 20.78
N GLU A 267 18.81 3.13 21.44
CA GLU A 267 18.17 2.66 22.68
C GLU A 267 17.54 1.27 22.52
N LEU A 268 16.76 1.08 21.46
CA LEU A 268 16.03 -0.16 21.21
C LEU A 268 16.97 -1.30 20.80
N PHE A 269 18.00 -1.02 20.00
CA PHE A 269 18.97 -2.02 19.56
C PHE A 269 19.78 -2.57 20.72
N VAL A 270 20.23 -1.71 21.63
CA VAL A 270 20.92 -2.13 22.88
C VAL A 270 19.98 -3.04 23.71
N GLY A 271 18.69 -2.78 23.69
CA GLY A 271 17.66 -3.64 24.30
C GLY A 271 17.39 -4.95 23.54
N GLY A 272 18.16 -5.28 22.52
CA GLY A 272 18.03 -6.50 21.72
C GLY A 272 16.78 -6.57 20.84
N LYS A 273 16.17 -5.42 20.53
CA LYS A 273 14.90 -5.35 19.78
C LYS A 273 15.10 -5.36 18.27
N LYS A 274 14.16 -5.96 17.56
CA LYS A 274 14.11 -5.91 16.10
C LYS A 274 13.29 -4.73 15.62
N ILE A 275 13.88 -3.90 14.78
CA ILE A 275 13.39 -2.59 14.39
C ILE A 275 13.14 -2.56 12.88
N LEU A 276 11.97 -2.09 12.48
CA LEU A 276 11.56 -1.95 11.10
C LEU A 276 11.30 -0.49 10.77
N ILE A 277 11.96 0.04 9.74
CA ILE A 277 11.84 1.45 9.35
C ILE A 277 11.29 1.53 7.94
N PHE A 278 10.14 2.17 7.78
CA PHE A 278 9.50 2.40 6.49
C PHE A 278 9.68 3.84 6.03
N SER A 279 10.01 4.01 4.75
CA SER A 279 9.94 5.31 4.06
C SER A 279 9.48 5.14 2.61
N GLN A 280 8.85 6.17 2.06
CA GLN A 280 8.58 6.23 0.62
C GLN A 280 9.83 6.65 -0.19
N PHE A 281 10.77 7.36 0.43
CA PHE A 281 11.98 7.87 -0.21
C PHE A 281 13.15 6.91 0.03
N THR A 282 13.59 6.21 -1.03
CA THR A 282 14.73 5.28 -0.93
C THR A 282 16.01 5.99 -0.54
N ARG A 283 16.27 7.21 -1.08
CA ARG A 283 17.41 8.02 -0.65
C ARG A 283 17.38 8.40 0.84
N PHE A 284 16.18 8.53 1.43
CA PHE A 284 16.08 8.78 2.87
C PHE A 284 16.46 7.52 3.66
N LEU A 285 16.08 6.34 3.18
CA LEU A 285 16.54 5.08 3.78
C LEU A 285 18.06 4.92 3.68
N ASP A 286 18.67 5.36 2.58
CA ASP A 286 20.13 5.33 2.42
C ASP A 286 20.83 6.26 3.45
N LEU A 287 20.33 7.48 3.65
CA LEU A 287 20.83 8.40 4.68
C LEU A 287 20.68 7.84 6.11
N ILE A 288 19.54 7.23 6.39
CA ILE A 288 19.27 6.55 7.67
C ILE A 288 20.26 5.39 7.85
N ALA A 289 20.47 4.56 6.80
CA ALA A 289 21.41 3.44 6.86
C ALA A 289 22.83 3.88 7.19
N GLU A 290 23.30 4.92 6.53
CA GLU A 290 24.65 5.50 6.76
C GLU A 290 24.79 6.03 8.18
N ASN A 291 23.81 6.78 8.66
CA ASN A 291 23.85 7.33 10.01
C ASN A 291 23.81 6.24 11.08
N ILE A 292 22.94 5.23 10.92
CA ILE A 292 22.86 4.09 11.83
C ILE A 292 24.15 3.28 11.81
N SER A 293 24.73 2.98 10.64
CA SER A 293 25.97 2.22 10.53
C SER A 293 27.18 2.95 11.13
N SER A 294 27.17 4.30 11.08
CA SER A 294 28.18 5.11 11.75
C SER A 294 28.07 5.07 13.28
N ARG A 295 26.86 5.03 13.82
CA ARG A 295 26.61 5.01 15.29
C ARG A 295 26.66 3.61 15.88
N LEU A 296 26.23 2.60 15.10
CA LEU A 296 26.11 1.21 15.50
C LEU A 296 26.81 0.30 14.46
N PRO A 297 28.16 0.28 14.42
CA PRO A 297 28.91 -0.46 13.38
C PRO A 297 28.61 -1.96 13.36
N ASP A 298 28.31 -2.55 14.53
CA ASP A 298 28.04 -3.97 14.68
C ASP A 298 26.56 -4.35 14.48
N ALA A 299 25.68 -3.39 14.24
CA ALA A 299 24.26 -3.68 14.08
C ALA A 299 23.96 -4.29 12.71
N PRO A 300 23.27 -5.45 12.64
CA PRO A 300 22.81 -6.00 11.38
C PRO A 300 21.76 -5.06 10.75
N VAL A 301 22.10 -4.40 9.65
CA VAL A 301 21.21 -3.52 8.89
C VAL A 301 20.88 -4.18 7.56
N TYR A 302 19.59 -4.43 7.34
CA TYR A 302 19.07 -5.02 6.10
C TYR A 302 18.25 -3.99 5.34
N THR A 303 18.33 -4.00 4.00
CA THR A 303 17.57 -3.07 3.16
C THR A 303 16.70 -3.83 2.16
N LEU A 304 15.42 -3.43 2.07
CA LEU A 304 14.44 -3.96 1.14
C LEU A 304 13.78 -2.84 0.34
N THR A 305 14.19 -2.70 -0.91
CA THR A 305 13.65 -1.67 -1.84
C THR A 305 13.11 -2.29 -3.11
N GLY A 306 12.62 -1.46 -4.03
CA GLY A 306 12.21 -1.89 -5.36
C GLY A 306 13.36 -2.48 -6.20
N ALA A 307 14.61 -2.13 -5.89
CA ALA A 307 15.83 -2.62 -6.56
C ALA A 307 16.30 -3.99 -6.03
N THR A 308 15.81 -4.43 -4.87
CA THR A 308 16.18 -5.72 -4.27
C THR A 308 15.64 -6.87 -5.12
N ARG A 309 16.53 -7.60 -5.78
CA ARG A 309 16.19 -8.72 -6.68
C ARG A 309 15.71 -9.95 -5.89
N ASP A 310 16.50 -10.41 -4.94
CA ASP A 310 16.14 -11.52 -4.04
C ASP A 310 15.68 -10.96 -2.70
N ARG A 311 14.38 -10.96 -2.50
CA ARG A 311 13.74 -10.40 -1.30
C ARG A 311 13.71 -11.37 -0.12
N SER A 312 13.88 -12.66 -0.38
CA SER A 312 13.84 -13.70 0.66
C SER A 312 15.02 -13.58 1.60
N LYS A 313 16.24 -13.42 1.06
CA LYS A 313 17.46 -13.37 1.87
C LYS A 313 17.44 -12.33 3.00
N PRO A 314 17.23 -11.02 2.73
CA PRO A 314 17.20 -10.03 3.82
C PRO A 314 16.03 -10.26 4.79
N VAL A 315 14.89 -10.76 4.30
CA VAL A 315 13.73 -11.07 5.15
C VAL A 315 14.03 -12.26 6.06
N GLU A 316 14.58 -13.35 5.55
CA GLU A 316 14.95 -14.53 6.33
C GLU A 316 16.04 -14.21 7.35
N ALA A 317 17.06 -13.46 6.95
CA ALA A 317 18.13 -13.03 7.85
C ALA A 317 17.59 -12.18 9.01
N PHE A 318 16.70 -11.23 8.72
CA PHE A 318 16.04 -10.43 9.74
C PHE A 318 15.11 -11.26 10.64
N GLN A 319 14.32 -12.17 10.06
CA GLN A 319 13.37 -12.98 10.81
C GLN A 319 14.07 -13.98 11.76
N ASN A 320 15.08 -14.68 11.25
CA ASN A 320 15.71 -15.83 11.92
C ASN A 320 16.96 -15.45 12.72
N GLY A 321 17.54 -14.26 12.50
CA GLY A 321 18.68 -13.76 13.25
C GLY A 321 18.38 -13.66 14.74
N SER A 322 19.36 -13.98 15.59
CA SER A 322 19.29 -13.80 17.04
C SER A 322 19.68 -12.37 17.43
N GLY A 323 19.02 -11.80 18.44
CA GLY A 323 19.31 -10.46 18.95
C GLY A 323 18.66 -9.33 18.15
N GLY A 324 19.13 -8.09 18.42
CA GLY A 324 18.66 -6.88 17.74
C GLY A 324 19.04 -6.86 16.26
N ALA A 325 18.16 -6.33 15.45
CA ALA A 325 18.41 -6.13 14.02
C ALA A 325 17.57 -4.96 13.48
N ILE A 326 18.03 -4.32 12.44
CA ILE A 326 17.37 -3.18 11.83
C ILE A 326 17.07 -3.52 10.37
N MET A 327 15.84 -3.26 9.93
CA MET A 327 15.44 -3.45 8.54
C MET A 327 14.83 -2.18 7.97
N LEU A 328 15.39 -1.69 6.90
CA LEU A 328 14.96 -0.51 6.15
C LEU A 328 14.13 -0.95 4.94
N VAL A 329 12.89 -0.50 4.86
CA VAL A 329 11.95 -0.98 3.84
C VAL A 329 11.31 0.18 3.10
N SER A 330 11.40 0.19 1.78
CA SER A 330 10.60 1.15 1.03
C SER A 330 9.12 0.75 1.09
N LEU A 331 8.23 1.73 1.31
CA LEU A 331 6.78 1.48 1.45
C LEU A 331 6.19 0.71 0.26
N ARG A 332 6.70 0.95 -0.95
CA ARG A 332 6.28 0.19 -2.15
C ARG A 332 6.72 -1.28 -2.10
N ALA A 333 7.91 -1.56 -1.59
CA ALA A 333 8.39 -2.93 -1.44
C ALA A 333 7.71 -3.63 -0.26
N GLY A 334 7.50 -2.92 0.85
CA GLY A 334 6.81 -3.42 2.05
C GLY A 334 5.33 -3.71 1.83
N GLY A 335 4.68 -3.03 0.87
CA GLY A 335 3.27 -3.25 0.54
C GLY A 335 2.93 -4.62 -0.06
N THR A 336 3.91 -5.44 -0.44
CA THR A 336 3.68 -6.63 -1.25
C THR A 336 4.21 -7.91 -0.61
N GLY A 337 3.32 -8.75 -0.05
CA GLY A 337 3.52 -10.18 0.17
C GLY A 337 4.53 -10.64 1.22
N ILE A 338 5.31 -9.76 1.84
CA ILE A 338 6.30 -10.13 2.85
C ILE A 338 5.69 -10.24 4.26
N THR A 339 6.27 -11.09 5.08
CA THR A 339 5.90 -11.27 6.49
C THR A 339 7.12 -10.90 7.35
N LEU A 340 6.92 -10.03 8.35
CA LEU A 340 7.99 -9.49 9.20
C LEU A 340 7.56 -9.53 10.68
N THR A 341 7.01 -10.66 11.12
CA THR A 341 6.42 -10.83 12.45
C THR A 341 7.42 -10.79 13.60
N SER A 342 8.72 -10.86 13.33
CA SER A 342 9.76 -10.74 14.36
C SER A 342 10.06 -9.30 14.78
N ALA A 343 9.59 -8.29 14.03
CA ALA A 343 9.84 -6.91 14.39
C ALA A 343 9.01 -6.47 15.60
N ASP A 344 9.63 -5.86 16.60
CA ASP A 344 8.97 -5.34 17.79
C ASP A 344 8.52 -3.89 17.62
N TYR A 345 9.33 -3.13 16.91
CA TYR A 345 9.15 -1.69 16.70
C TYR A 345 9.10 -1.37 15.22
N VAL A 346 8.15 -0.51 14.86
CA VAL A 346 7.94 -0.04 13.50
C VAL A 346 8.03 1.47 13.48
N PHE A 347 8.91 2.03 12.65
CA PHE A 347 8.98 3.47 12.39
C PHE A 347 8.42 3.77 11.01
N LEU A 348 7.45 4.67 10.95
CA LEU A 348 6.98 5.29 9.72
C LEU A 348 7.70 6.63 9.60
N ALA A 349 8.81 6.65 8.87
CA ALA A 349 9.74 7.78 8.84
C ALA A 349 9.18 9.00 8.09
N ASP A 350 8.19 8.79 7.24
CA ASP A 350 7.43 9.86 6.57
C ASP A 350 5.96 9.48 6.42
N PRO A 351 4.99 10.42 6.63
CA PRO A 351 3.57 10.16 6.44
C PRO A 351 3.21 9.91 4.98
N TRP A 352 2.33 8.94 4.72
CA TRP A 352 1.84 8.63 3.38
C TRP A 352 0.47 9.27 3.14
N TRP A 353 0.20 9.71 1.90
CA TRP A 353 -1.10 10.30 1.51
C TRP A 353 -2.29 9.36 1.77
N ASN A 354 -2.09 8.07 1.60
CA ASN A 354 -3.10 7.05 1.82
C ASN A 354 -2.80 6.28 3.11
N PRO A 355 -3.56 6.49 4.19
CA PRO A 355 -3.35 5.81 5.46
C PRO A 355 -3.44 4.29 5.35
N ALA A 356 -4.17 3.78 4.35
CA ALA A 356 -4.30 2.35 4.14
C ALA A 356 -2.98 1.68 3.70
N VAL A 357 -2.08 2.41 3.05
CA VAL A 357 -0.74 1.90 2.70
C VAL A 357 0.14 1.77 3.94
N GLU A 358 0.05 2.73 4.88
CA GLU A 358 0.73 2.63 6.18
C GLU A 358 0.21 1.43 6.99
N GLU A 359 -1.11 1.31 7.11
CA GLU A 359 -1.73 0.16 7.78
C GLU A 359 -1.34 -1.17 7.13
N GLN A 360 -1.25 -1.21 5.79
CA GLN A 360 -0.80 -2.39 5.07
C GLN A 360 0.65 -2.75 5.42
N ALA A 361 1.54 -1.76 5.53
CA ALA A 361 2.93 -1.96 5.93
C ALA A 361 3.03 -2.47 7.37
N VAL A 362 2.32 -1.85 8.31
CA VAL A 362 2.26 -2.30 9.72
C VAL A 362 1.64 -3.71 9.85
N ASP A 363 0.66 -4.03 9.02
CA ASP A 363 0.03 -5.35 8.99
C ASP A 363 0.96 -6.49 8.52
N ARG A 364 2.17 -6.19 8.02
CA ARG A 364 3.21 -7.19 7.76
C ARG A 364 3.86 -7.70 9.04
N VAL A 365 3.85 -6.87 10.07
CA VAL A 365 4.36 -7.19 11.40
C VAL A 365 3.25 -7.79 12.28
N HIS A 366 2.09 -7.16 12.27
CA HIS A 366 0.95 -7.55 13.09
C HIS A 366 0.08 -8.60 12.38
N ARG A 367 0.44 -9.86 12.55
CA ARG A 367 -0.24 -11.04 11.95
C ARG A 367 -0.54 -12.10 12.98
N ILE A 368 -1.46 -13.01 12.64
CA ILE A 368 -1.77 -14.22 13.41
C ILE A 368 -0.46 -15.00 13.67
N GLY A 369 -0.26 -15.37 14.94
CA GLY A 369 0.96 -16.03 15.43
C GLY A 369 1.97 -15.10 16.12
N ARG A 370 1.72 -13.78 16.13
CA ARG A 370 2.53 -12.85 16.93
C ARG A 370 2.15 -12.92 18.41
N LYS A 371 3.16 -12.89 19.29
CA LYS A 371 2.97 -13.02 20.76
C LYS A 371 3.06 -11.72 21.53
N GLY A 372 3.63 -10.65 20.98
CA GLY A 372 3.85 -9.38 21.68
C GLY A 372 3.29 -8.18 20.95
N ASP A 373 3.08 -7.08 21.66
CA ASP A 373 2.60 -5.82 21.10
C ASP A 373 3.52 -5.27 20.02
N VAL A 374 2.95 -4.45 19.14
CA VAL A 374 3.69 -3.76 18.08
C VAL A 374 3.63 -2.27 18.36
N PHE A 375 4.79 -1.69 18.62
CA PHE A 375 4.92 -0.24 18.77
C PHE A 375 5.16 0.40 17.41
N VAL A 376 4.28 1.31 17.02
CA VAL A 376 4.33 2.00 15.73
C VAL A 376 4.59 3.48 15.95
N TYR A 377 5.81 3.92 15.69
CA TYR A 377 6.20 5.31 15.76
C TYR A 377 5.99 6.01 14.42
N ARG A 378 5.20 7.08 14.41
CA ARG A 378 5.05 7.97 13.24
C ARG A 378 5.90 9.20 13.45
N MET A 379 6.84 9.43 12.56
CA MET A 379 7.73 10.58 12.64
C MET A 379 7.15 11.74 11.83
N ILE A 380 6.91 12.85 12.49
CA ILE A 380 6.25 14.03 11.91
C ILE A 380 7.17 15.23 12.11
N ALA A 381 7.62 15.84 11.02
CA ALA A 381 8.35 17.10 11.08
C ALA A 381 7.41 18.23 11.48
N GLN A 382 7.75 18.92 12.56
CA GLN A 382 6.92 19.95 13.17
C GLN A 382 6.71 21.16 12.24
N ASN A 383 5.48 21.69 12.22
CA ASN A 383 5.09 22.87 11.42
C ASN A 383 5.29 22.69 9.90
N THR A 384 5.06 21.50 9.38
CA THR A 384 5.23 21.18 7.97
C THR A 384 3.96 20.66 7.30
N VAL A 385 4.06 20.41 6.00
CA VAL A 385 2.99 19.73 5.24
C VAL A 385 2.66 18.35 5.82
N GLU A 386 3.55 17.74 6.62
CA GLU A 386 3.31 16.45 7.23
C GLU A 386 2.22 16.48 8.30
N ASP A 387 2.19 17.52 9.12
CA ASP A 387 1.10 17.75 10.10
C ASP A 387 -0.27 17.80 9.38
N ARG A 388 -0.31 18.42 8.22
CA ARG A 388 -1.55 18.57 7.45
C ARG A 388 -1.92 17.30 6.72
N VAL A 389 -0.94 16.59 6.17
CA VAL A 389 -1.15 15.24 5.62
C VAL A 389 -1.74 14.33 6.70
N ARG A 390 -1.24 14.44 7.93
CA ARG A 390 -1.75 13.65 9.05
C ARG A 390 -3.22 13.99 9.38
N LYS A 391 -3.58 15.26 9.42
CA LYS A 391 -4.98 15.69 9.59
C LYS A 391 -5.89 15.13 8.49
N LEU A 392 -5.45 15.22 7.23
CA LEU A 392 -6.17 14.64 6.08
C LEU A 392 -6.31 13.12 6.16
N GLN A 393 -5.27 12.40 6.62
CA GLN A 393 -5.34 10.97 6.86
C GLN A 393 -6.44 10.61 7.86
N LEU A 394 -6.54 11.35 8.96
CA LEU A 394 -7.57 11.14 9.99
C LEU A 394 -8.98 11.38 9.44
N GLN A 395 -9.16 12.44 8.64
CA GLN A 395 -10.42 12.72 7.96
C GLN A 395 -10.78 11.59 6.97
N LYS A 396 -9.84 11.16 6.13
CA LYS A 396 -10.05 10.05 5.18
C LYS A 396 -10.37 8.74 5.89
N LYS A 397 -9.72 8.44 7.03
CA LYS A 397 -10.00 7.24 7.82
C LYS A 397 -11.42 7.26 8.39
N LYS A 398 -11.86 8.42 8.88
CA LYS A 398 -13.24 8.63 9.36
C LYS A 398 -14.23 8.41 8.23
N LEU A 399 -14.02 9.09 7.09
CA LEU A 399 -14.82 8.97 5.88
C LEU A 399 -14.94 7.50 5.39
N PHE A 400 -13.81 6.80 5.36
CA PHE A 400 -13.75 5.39 4.96
C PHE A 400 -14.54 4.48 5.92
N ASN A 401 -14.44 4.72 7.22
CA ASN A 401 -15.20 3.96 8.20
C ASN A 401 -16.71 4.28 8.12
N ASP A 402 -17.07 5.53 7.92
CA ASP A 402 -18.46 5.96 7.75
C ASP A 402 -19.06 5.41 6.44
N LEU A 403 -18.28 5.35 5.37
CA LEU A 403 -18.67 4.77 4.07
C LEU A 403 -18.95 3.27 4.14
N LEU A 404 -18.18 2.52 4.90
CA LEU A 404 -18.26 1.06 4.99
C LEU A 404 -18.86 0.56 6.31
N GLY A 405 -18.97 1.44 7.32
CA GLY A 405 -19.50 1.14 8.65
C GLY A 405 -20.98 1.45 8.88
N GLY A 406 -21.72 1.92 7.87
CA GLY A 406 -23.19 1.96 7.93
C GLY A 406 -23.83 3.19 8.58
N LEU A 407 -23.15 4.33 8.76
CA LEU A 407 -23.78 5.53 9.31
C LEU A 407 -23.33 6.84 8.65
N LYS A 408 -24.33 7.57 8.14
CA LYS A 408 -24.48 9.01 7.88
C LYS A 408 -23.54 9.71 6.89
N ASP A 409 -24.20 10.39 5.96
CA ASP A 409 -23.87 11.60 5.19
C ASP A 409 -22.38 11.95 5.06
N VAL A 410 -21.84 11.63 3.89
CA VAL A 410 -20.59 12.25 3.45
C VAL A 410 -20.68 12.62 1.98
N SER A 411 -21.18 13.81 1.75
CA SER A 411 -20.88 14.59 0.56
C SER A 411 -19.48 15.20 0.77
N THR A 412 -18.42 14.54 0.34
CA THR A 412 -17.10 15.16 0.41
C THR A 412 -16.31 14.84 -0.85
N HIS A 413 -16.61 15.59 -1.89
CA HIS A 413 -15.67 15.90 -2.94
C HIS A 413 -14.69 16.93 -2.40
N VAL A 414 -13.62 16.47 -1.77
CA VAL A 414 -12.48 17.36 -1.52
C VAL A 414 -11.85 17.61 -2.88
N ARG A 415 -12.10 18.77 -3.46
CA ARG A 415 -11.50 19.20 -4.72
C ARG A 415 -9.98 19.24 -4.54
N PHE A 416 -9.23 18.76 -5.53
CA PHE A 416 -7.75 18.69 -5.48
C PHE A 416 -7.12 20.04 -5.07
N VAL A 417 -7.65 21.16 -5.59
CA VAL A 417 -7.14 22.50 -5.30
C VAL A 417 -7.38 22.91 -3.85
N GLU A 418 -8.55 22.62 -3.30
CA GLU A 418 -8.89 22.89 -1.89
C GLU A 418 -8.00 22.07 -0.96
N THR A 419 -7.81 20.77 -1.25
CA THR A 419 -6.89 19.91 -0.47
C THR A 419 -5.46 20.42 -0.50
N VAL A 420 -4.96 20.86 -1.65
CA VAL A 420 -3.61 21.39 -1.78
C VAL A 420 -3.49 22.76 -1.10
N ALA A 421 -4.48 23.62 -1.21
CA ALA A 421 -4.52 24.90 -0.50
C ALA A 421 -4.47 24.69 1.02
N ASP A 422 -5.27 23.75 1.55
CA ASP A 422 -5.28 23.38 2.97
C ASP A 422 -3.91 22.83 3.44
N ILE A 423 -3.19 22.14 2.55
CA ILE A 423 -1.86 21.59 2.84
C ILE A 423 -0.79 22.68 2.82
N LEU A 424 -0.95 23.73 2.03
CA LEU A 424 0.04 24.80 1.89
C LEU A 424 -0.29 26.05 2.74
N SER A 425 -1.53 26.16 3.26
CA SER A 425 -1.92 27.25 4.16
C SER A 425 -1.11 27.27 5.44
#